data_59caa79d94bf00f94b63544ce7a4adbb
#
_entry.id   59caa79d94bf00f94b63544ce7a4adbb
#
_cell.length_a   1.000
_cell.length_b   1.000
_cell.length_c   1.000
_cell.angle_alpha   90.00
_cell.angle_beta   90.00
_cell.angle_gamma   90.00
#
_symmetry.space_group_name_H-M   'P 1'
#
loop_
_entity.id
_entity.type
_entity.pdbx_description
1 polymer ?
#
loop_
_entity_poly.entity_id
_entity_poly.type
_entity_poly.pdbx_seq_one_letter_code
_entity_poly.pdbx_strand_id
1 'polypeptide(L)'
;MIKLRYAAALTAALMLAGTAQAQSVNQRQARQQERIDQGVTSGRLTAGEAVRDERQQGRIDATEARMRANNGGRLNGNQRARLESRQDRASAHIYRSKHNGRRY
;
A
#
# COMPACT_ATOMS: atom_id res chain seq x y z
N MET A 1 11.73 -18.38 -34.78
CA MET A 1 10.39 -17.86 -34.44
C MET A 1 9.73 -18.58 -33.29
N ILE A 2 9.68 -19.92 -33.29
CA ILE A 2 9.06 -20.71 -32.20
C ILE A 2 9.80 -20.52 -30.88
N LYS A 3 11.13 -20.47 -30.88
CA LYS A 3 11.95 -20.24 -29.66
C LYS A 3 11.72 -18.88 -29.03
N LEU A 4 11.43 -17.84 -29.82
CA LEU A 4 11.12 -16.50 -29.30
C LEU A 4 9.76 -16.44 -28.62
N ARG A 5 8.79 -17.22 -29.09
CA ARG A 5 7.47 -17.29 -28.47
C ARG A 5 7.53 -17.94 -27.09
N TYR A 6 8.33 -18.99 -26.93
CA TYR A 6 8.50 -19.66 -25.62
C TYR A 6 9.24 -18.78 -24.63
N ALA A 7 10.26 -18.05 -25.05
CA ALA A 7 10.97 -17.12 -24.20
C ALA A 7 10.08 -15.97 -23.73
N ALA A 8 9.23 -15.44 -24.63
CA ALA A 8 8.28 -14.39 -24.29
C ALA A 8 7.23 -14.86 -23.27
N ALA A 9 6.76 -16.10 -23.39
CA ALA A 9 5.79 -16.68 -22.45
C ALA A 9 6.37 -16.83 -21.05
N LEU A 10 7.62 -17.27 -20.92
CA LEU A 10 8.31 -17.40 -19.65
C LEU A 10 8.53 -16.05 -18.99
N THR A 11 8.89 -15.03 -19.75
CA THR A 11 9.09 -13.68 -19.26
C THR A 11 7.75 -13.09 -18.76
N ALA A 12 6.67 -13.32 -19.49
CA ALA A 12 5.34 -12.86 -19.10
C ALA A 12 4.87 -13.51 -17.79
N ALA A 13 5.14 -14.80 -17.57
CA ALA A 13 4.79 -15.50 -16.34
C ALA A 13 5.51 -14.91 -15.11
N LEU A 14 6.78 -14.57 -15.24
CA LEU A 14 7.57 -13.95 -14.18
C LEU A 14 7.05 -12.53 -13.85
N MET A 15 6.68 -11.77 -14.87
CA MET A 15 6.10 -10.43 -14.70
C MET A 15 4.76 -10.50 -14.00
N LEU A 16 3.93 -11.48 -14.32
CA LEU A 16 2.62 -11.66 -13.68
C LEU A 16 2.75 -11.93 -12.18
N ALA A 17 3.71 -12.75 -11.76
CA ALA A 17 3.93 -13.02 -10.34
C ALA A 17 4.35 -11.75 -9.57
N GLY A 18 5.27 -10.96 -10.13
CA GLY A 18 5.69 -9.68 -9.54
C GLY A 18 4.57 -8.66 -9.51
N THR A 19 3.75 -8.61 -10.56
CA THR A 19 2.61 -7.70 -10.67
C THR A 19 1.53 -8.04 -9.64
N ALA A 20 1.25 -9.32 -9.39
CA ALA A 20 0.26 -9.74 -8.39
C ALA A 20 0.65 -9.28 -6.99
N GLN A 21 1.92 -9.37 -6.59
CA GLN A 21 2.40 -8.87 -5.30
C GLN A 21 2.29 -7.35 -5.20
N ALA A 22 2.65 -6.63 -6.25
CA ALA A 22 2.53 -5.18 -6.30
C ALA A 22 1.08 -4.72 -6.19
N GLN A 23 0.16 -5.39 -6.90
CA GLN A 23 -1.27 -5.09 -6.84
C GLN A 23 -1.85 -5.31 -5.45
N SER A 24 -1.45 -6.38 -4.75
CA SER A 24 -1.92 -6.67 -3.39
C SER A 24 -1.57 -5.52 -2.42
N VAL A 25 -0.32 -5.03 -2.45
CA VAL A 25 0.12 -3.91 -1.63
C VAL A 25 -0.60 -2.62 -2.04
N ASN A 26 -0.68 -2.34 -3.34
CA ASN A 26 -1.33 -1.14 -3.86
C ASN A 26 -2.83 -1.11 -3.57
N GLN A 27 -3.50 -2.26 -3.66
CA GLN A 27 -4.92 -2.35 -3.30
C GLN A 27 -5.15 -2.04 -1.83
N ARG A 28 -4.27 -2.51 -0.96
CA ARG A 28 -4.37 -2.21 0.47
C ARG A 28 -4.18 -0.72 0.75
N GLN A 29 -3.20 -0.09 0.10
CA GLN A 29 -2.97 1.35 0.22
C GLN A 29 -4.17 2.15 -0.29
N ALA A 30 -4.76 1.74 -1.41
CA ALA A 30 -5.95 2.38 -1.96
C ALA A 30 -7.14 2.28 -1.01
N ARG A 31 -7.34 1.13 -0.37
CA ARG A 31 -8.41 0.96 0.63
C ARG A 31 -8.18 1.84 1.86
N GLN A 32 -6.94 1.98 2.30
CA GLN A 32 -6.62 2.87 3.42
C GLN A 32 -6.88 4.32 3.07
N GLN A 33 -6.52 4.76 1.87
CA GLN A 33 -6.83 6.10 1.40
C GLN A 33 -8.34 6.33 1.32
N GLU A 34 -9.10 5.36 0.83
CA GLU A 34 -10.55 5.43 0.79
C GLU A 34 -11.16 5.58 2.18
N ARG A 35 -10.62 4.87 3.17
CA ARG A 35 -11.07 5.01 4.57
C ARG A 35 -10.81 6.40 5.13
N ILE A 36 -9.69 7.01 4.80
CA ILE A 36 -9.38 8.39 5.18
C ILE A 36 -10.39 9.33 4.53
N ASP A 37 -10.62 9.18 3.23
CA ASP A 37 -11.56 10.02 2.48
C ASP A 37 -12.98 9.91 3.03
N GLN A 38 -13.43 8.70 3.34
CA GLN A 38 -14.72 8.47 3.97
C GLN A 38 -14.79 9.10 5.36
N GLY A 39 -13.70 9.04 6.11
CA GLY A 39 -13.61 9.65 7.41
C GLY A 39 -13.77 11.17 7.35
N VAL A 40 -13.13 11.80 6.38
CA VAL A 40 -13.27 13.25 6.15
C VAL A 40 -14.70 13.59 5.73
N THR A 41 -15.24 12.88 4.74
CA THR A 41 -16.59 13.14 4.21
C THR A 41 -17.67 12.94 5.27
N SER A 42 -17.53 11.95 6.13
CA SER A 42 -18.49 11.68 7.20
C SER A 42 -18.29 12.55 8.44
N GLY A 43 -17.23 13.37 8.50
CA GLY A 43 -16.88 14.18 9.65
C GLY A 43 -16.29 13.39 10.81
N ARG A 44 -15.94 12.12 10.63
CA ARG A 44 -15.31 11.29 11.68
C ARG A 44 -13.83 11.58 11.83
N LEU A 45 -13.17 12.11 10.80
CA LEU A 45 -11.80 12.58 10.86
C LEU A 45 -11.78 14.09 10.81
N THR A 46 -11.02 14.70 11.71
CA THR A 46 -10.68 16.10 11.60
C THR A 46 -9.66 16.32 10.48
N ALA A 47 -9.53 17.56 9.99
CA ALA A 47 -8.54 17.88 8.96
C ALA A 47 -7.12 17.53 9.42
N GLY A 48 -6.79 17.80 10.69
CA GLY A 48 -5.46 17.47 11.24
C GLY A 48 -5.21 15.97 11.32
N GLU A 49 -6.23 15.19 11.68
CA GLU A 49 -6.14 13.72 11.70
C GLU A 49 -5.95 13.16 10.30
N ALA A 50 -6.71 13.67 9.32
CA ALA A 50 -6.57 13.26 7.93
C ALA A 50 -5.17 13.56 7.39
N VAL A 51 -4.62 14.73 7.68
CA VAL A 51 -3.25 15.07 7.26
C VAL A 51 -2.22 14.12 7.87
N ARG A 52 -2.36 13.77 9.15
CA ARG A 52 -1.45 12.82 9.79
C ARG A 52 -1.55 11.43 9.19
N ASP A 53 -2.76 10.97 8.92
CA ASP A 53 -3.00 9.67 8.31
C ASP A 53 -2.43 9.61 6.90
N GLU A 54 -2.60 10.67 6.11
CA GLU A 54 -2.04 10.78 4.77
C GLU A 54 -0.52 10.82 4.78
N ARG A 55 0.09 11.52 5.74
CA ARG A 55 1.55 11.53 5.92
C ARG A 55 2.08 10.14 6.26
N GLN A 56 1.36 9.39 7.07
CA GLN A 56 1.73 8.02 7.38
C GLN A 56 1.68 7.14 6.13
N GLN A 57 0.63 7.26 5.32
CA GLN A 57 0.54 6.57 4.03
C GLN A 57 1.69 6.96 3.11
N GLY A 58 2.01 8.22 3.02
CA GLY A 58 3.14 8.72 2.22
C GLY A 58 4.48 8.12 2.65
N ARG A 59 4.71 7.95 3.95
CA ARG A 59 5.92 7.30 4.46
C ARG A 59 5.96 5.82 4.10
N ILE A 60 4.83 5.14 4.16
CA ILE A 60 4.73 3.73 3.75
C ILE A 60 5.04 3.59 2.25
N ASP A 61 4.47 4.46 1.43
CA ASP A 61 4.70 4.48 -0.02
C ASP A 61 6.17 4.73 -0.35
N ALA A 62 6.79 5.69 0.32
CA ALA A 62 8.20 6.00 0.13
C ALA A 62 9.10 4.83 0.55
N THR A 63 8.76 4.15 1.64
CA THR A 63 9.49 2.96 2.11
C THR A 63 9.37 1.82 1.10
N GLU A 64 8.17 1.59 0.57
CA GLU A 64 7.95 0.58 -0.46
C GLU A 64 8.78 0.88 -1.71
N ALA A 65 8.76 2.12 -2.17
CA ALA A 65 9.52 2.53 -3.35
C ALA A 65 11.02 2.26 -3.18
N ARG A 66 11.58 2.58 -2.00
CA ARG A 66 12.99 2.31 -1.70
C ARG A 66 13.29 0.81 -1.66
N MET A 67 12.43 0.04 -1.03
CA MET A 67 12.60 -1.41 -0.95
C MET A 67 12.59 -2.04 -2.34
N ARG A 68 11.68 -1.62 -3.20
CA ARG A 68 11.62 -2.10 -4.60
C ARG A 68 12.84 -1.68 -5.39
N ALA A 69 13.29 -0.43 -5.25
CA ALA A 69 14.47 0.06 -5.94
C ALA A 69 15.72 -0.74 -5.56
N ASN A 70 15.85 -1.14 -4.29
CA ASN A 70 16.97 -1.92 -3.79
C ASN A 70 16.88 -3.41 -4.16
N ASN A 71 15.76 -3.88 -4.64
CA ASN A 71 15.51 -5.29 -4.90
C ASN A 71 14.95 -5.55 -6.31
N GLY A 72 15.37 -4.77 -7.29
CA GLY A 72 15.04 -4.98 -8.70
C GLY A 72 13.55 -4.80 -9.03
N GLY A 73 12.87 -3.92 -8.32
CA GLY A 73 11.44 -3.63 -8.52
C GLY A 73 10.51 -4.56 -7.78
N ARG A 74 11.04 -5.46 -6.96
CA ARG A 74 10.27 -6.46 -6.21
C ARG A 74 10.42 -6.28 -4.72
N LEU A 75 9.48 -6.84 -3.97
CA LEU A 75 9.58 -6.97 -2.52
C LEU A 75 9.96 -8.41 -2.18
N ASN A 76 10.96 -8.60 -1.32
CA ASN A 76 11.23 -9.92 -0.74
C ASN A 76 10.25 -10.17 0.42
N GLY A 77 10.29 -11.41 0.98
CA GLY A 77 9.37 -11.80 2.05
C GLY A 77 9.48 -10.93 3.30
N ASN A 78 10.70 -10.57 3.71
CA ASN A 78 10.95 -9.73 4.88
C ASN A 78 10.46 -8.29 4.65
N GLN A 79 10.70 -7.74 3.48
CA GLN A 79 10.25 -6.40 3.11
C GLN A 79 8.73 -6.33 3.09
N ARG A 80 8.07 -7.33 2.50
CA ARG A 80 6.62 -7.40 2.48
C ARG A 80 6.03 -7.49 3.88
N ALA A 81 6.62 -8.33 4.74
CA ALA A 81 6.17 -8.46 6.13
C ALA A 81 6.29 -7.14 6.89
N ARG A 82 7.37 -6.38 6.66
CA ARG A 82 7.55 -5.05 7.27
C ARG A 82 6.51 -4.06 6.79
N LEU A 83 6.22 -4.05 5.48
CA LEU A 83 5.18 -3.18 4.92
C LEU A 83 3.81 -3.54 5.46
N GLU A 84 3.47 -4.82 5.51
CA GLU A 84 2.20 -5.28 6.08
C GLU A 84 2.05 -4.85 7.54
N SER A 85 3.10 -4.97 8.34
CA SER A 85 3.11 -4.53 9.73
C SER A 85 2.86 -3.01 9.83
N ARG A 86 3.50 -2.21 8.98
CA ARG A 86 3.30 -0.77 8.94
C ARG A 86 1.88 -0.41 8.50
N GLN A 87 1.35 -1.14 7.52
CA GLN A 87 -0.03 -0.95 7.05
C GLN A 87 -1.05 -1.36 8.10
N ASP A 88 -0.79 -2.42 8.88
CA ASP A 88 -1.64 -2.82 9.99
C ASP A 88 -1.70 -1.72 11.06
N ARG A 89 -0.56 -1.12 11.39
CA ARG A 89 -0.51 0.00 12.33
C ARG A 89 -1.22 1.23 11.78
N ALA A 90 -1.06 1.51 10.49
CA ALA A 90 -1.75 2.62 9.84
C ALA A 90 -3.26 2.40 9.85
N SER A 91 -3.72 1.19 9.54
CA SER A 91 -5.15 0.84 9.59
C SER A 91 -5.73 1.01 11.00
N ALA A 92 -5.00 0.55 12.02
CA ALA A 92 -5.41 0.72 13.41
C ALA A 92 -5.48 2.19 13.80
N HIS A 93 -4.54 3.00 13.32
CA HIS A 93 -4.50 4.43 13.59
C HIS A 93 -5.67 5.16 12.94
N ILE A 94 -5.97 4.86 11.68
CA ILE A 94 -7.13 5.40 10.97
C ILE A 94 -8.41 5.04 11.72
N TYR A 95 -8.56 3.78 12.11
CA TYR A 95 -9.72 3.33 12.86
C TYR A 95 -9.90 4.12 14.16
N ARG A 96 -8.83 4.25 14.96
CA ARG A 96 -8.88 5.00 16.21
C ARG A 96 -9.19 6.46 15.98
N SER A 97 -8.62 7.08 14.96
CA SER A 97 -8.90 8.47 14.61
C SER A 97 -10.37 8.69 14.28
N LYS A 98 -10.99 7.74 13.57
CA LYS A 98 -12.41 7.80 13.21
C LYS A 98 -13.36 7.53 14.38
N HIS A 99 -12.90 6.86 15.43
CA HIS A 99 -13.72 6.38 16.54
C HIS A 99 -13.32 7.00 17.90
N ASN A 100 -12.59 8.11 17.88
CA ASN A 100 -12.13 8.79 19.10
C ASN A 100 -13.12 9.82 19.66
N GLY A 101 -14.29 9.94 19.07
CA GLY A 101 -15.31 10.90 19.48
C GLY A 101 -15.14 12.31 18.94
N ARG A 102 -14.06 12.62 18.25
CA ARG A 102 -13.86 13.92 17.60
C ARG A 102 -14.64 13.98 16.30
N ARG A 103 -15.40 15.03 16.11
CA ARG A 103 -16.18 15.26 14.91
C ARG A 103 -16.19 16.74 14.55
N TYR A 104 -16.33 16.99 13.29
CA TYR A 104 -16.63 18.31 12.80
C TYR A 104 -18.08 18.67 12.98
#